data_45fdb77de7ff039669e7cd20e27e5d04
#
_entry.id   45fdb77de7ff039669e7cd20e27e5d04
#
_cell.length_a   1.000
_cell.length_b   1.000
_cell.length_c   1.000
_cell.angle_alpha   90.00
_cell.angle_beta   90.00
_cell.angle_gamma   90.00
#
_symmetry.space_group_name_H-M   'P 1'
#
loop_
_entity.id
_entity.type
_entity.pdbx_description
1 polymer ?
#
loop_
_entity_poly.entity_id
_entity_poly.type
_entity_poly.pdbx_seq_one_letter_code
_entity_poly.pdbx_strand_id
1 'polypeptide(L)'
;MHAESFRTLTESKGPFASVYYDDSHDTEDAAAQRELKWRAIHGELEQQGASPDVIDVLQRAILDTPPAVGRSGRGLVASADGVLLNEHLIRPVETPAVRVSTLPYVVPVVEHGALHPTYVIVAVDHAGADIAVHRDRKVQSDSVDGGGYPIHKASGAETPGYGDPQRRSMEAGRKNLRAVAERLATLVDELSPDVVFVVGEVQSRSDLTPTLEQRVADRIVELEIGARHSGFDDAELHRAIDQEFLKRRVEVIDHAAQQFSQATGQQSGLAVEGLAGVCAALRAGAVETLIIGDLGDVTVVAGEELLTVAPNENVLSELGTAPTQTLRADEALPMAAISTGAALIRTDERITPDDGVGAVLRYPLP
;
A
#
# COMPACT_ATOMS: atom_id res chain seq x y z
N MET A 1 -5.12 -3.67 -3.52
CA MET A 1 -3.78 -3.86 -2.89
C MET A 1 -3.05 -4.96 -3.64
N HIS A 2 -1.76 -4.78 -3.92
CA HIS A 2 -0.97 -5.76 -4.70
C HIS A 2 -0.53 -6.94 -3.85
N ALA A 3 -0.47 -8.14 -4.44
CA ALA A 3 -0.06 -9.37 -3.77
C ALA A 3 1.34 -9.31 -3.13
N GLU A 4 2.25 -8.52 -3.71
CA GLU A 4 3.63 -8.37 -3.19
C GLU A 4 3.67 -7.85 -1.75
N SER A 5 2.71 -7.01 -1.34
CA SER A 5 2.61 -6.50 0.04
C SER A 5 2.36 -7.61 1.07
N PHE A 6 1.90 -8.77 0.63
CA PHE A 6 1.58 -9.93 1.48
C PHE A 6 2.53 -11.12 1.29
N ARG A 7 3.62 -10.94 0.54
CA ARG A 7 4.53 -12.04 0.20
C ARG A 7 5.05 -12.80 1.42
N THR A 8 5.42 -12.10 2.48
CA THR A 8 5.88 -12.71 3.73
C THR A 8 4.86 -13.69 4.33
N LEU A 9 3.55 -13.40 4.16
CA LEU A 9 2.49 -14.27 4.67
C LEU A 9 2.38 -15.58 3.89
N THR A 10 2.70 -15.59 2.59
CA THR A 10 2.65 -16.80 1.77
C THR A 10 3.86 -17.72 1.99
N GLU A 11 4.95 -17.17 2.47
CA GLU A 11 6.19 -17.90 2.75
C GLU A 11 6.23 -18.50 4.18
N SER A 12 5.35 -18.01 5.07
CA SER A 12 5.29 -18.39 6.49
C SER A 12 4.28 -19.51 6.74
N LYS A 13 4.48 -20.24 7.83
CA LYS A 13 3.57 -21.31 8.25
C LYS A 13 2.72 -20.90 9.43
N GLY A 14 1.43 -21.31 9.39
CA GLY A 14 0.50 -21.13 10.50
C GLY A 14 0.78 -22.09 11.69
N PRO A 15 0.02 -21.95 12.78
CA PRO A 15 -1.12 -21.05 12.90
C PRO A 15 -0.73 -19.57 12.95
N PHE A 16 -1.63 -18.71 12.44
CA PHE A 16 -1.47 -17.26 12.45
C PHE A 16 -2.40 -16.63 13.49
N ALA A 17 -1.93 -15.60 14.16
CA ALA A 17 -2.74 -14.71 14.94
C ALA A 17 -2.88 -13.37 14.19
N SER A 18 -4.10 -13.01 13.82
CA SER A 18 -4.45 -11.76 13.14
C SER A 18 -5.19 -10.85 14.11
N VAL A 19 -4.68 -9.65 14.34
CA VAL A 19 -5.20 -8.70 15.33
C VAL A 19 -5.42 -7.35 14.68
N TYR A 20 -6.64 -6.82 14.81
CA TYR A 20 -7.03 -5.51 14.30
C TYR A 20 -7.69 -4.72 15.42
N TYR A 21 -7.20 -3.52 15.68
CA TYR A 21 -7.70 -2.70 16.77
C TYR A 21 -7.55 -1.20 16.49
N ASP A 22 -8.28 -0.40 17.26
CA ASP A 22 -8.15 1.05 17.25
C ASP A 22 -6.87 1.45 17.99
N ASP A 23 -5.89 2.00 17.25
CA ASP A 23 -4.58 2.49 17.75
C ASP A 23 -4.54 4.02 17.81
N SER A 24 -5.69 4.68 17.93
CA SER A 24 -5.77 6.15 18.03
C SER A 24 -5.03 6.69 19.24
N HIS A 25 -4.32 7.82 19.05
CA HIS A 25 -3.50 8.47 20.06
C HIS A 25 -3.77 9.98 20.06
N ASP A 26 -4.99 10.34 20.43
CA ASP A 26 -5.51 11.70 20.44
C ASP A 26 -5.93 12.20 21.83
N THR A 27 -5.66 11.42 22.91
CA THR A 27 -6.01 11.74 24.29
C THR A 27 -4.82 11.59 25.24
N GLU A 28 -4.86 12.33 26.36
CA GLU A 28 -3.81 12.25 27.41
C GLU A 28 -3.69 10.85 28.04
N ASP A 29 -4.78 10.05 28.02
CA ASP A 29 -4.83 8.70 28.60
C ASP A 29 -4.47 7.59 27.61
N ALA A 30 -3.98 7.91 26.44
CA ALA A 30 -3.76 6.96 25.36
C ALA A 30 -2.85 5.77 25.73
N ALA A 31 -1.84 5.98 26.59
CA ALA A 31 -0.97 4.91 27.08
C ALA A 31 -1.74 3.89 27.94
N ALA A 32 -2.58 4.38 28.86
CA ALA A 32 -3.41 3.51 29.71
C ALA A 32 -4.48 2.77 28.89
N GLN A 33 -5.06 3.42 27.90
CA GLN A 33 -6.00 2.80 26.97
C GLN A 33 -5.35 1.68 26.15
N ARG A 34 -4.09 1.85 25.72
CA ARG A 34 -3.34 0.83 24.98
C ARG A 34 -3.11 -0.43 25.82
N GLU A 35 -2.75 -0.29 27.08
CA GLU A 35 -2.65 -1.44 27.98
C GLU A 35 -3.98 -2.16 28.19
N LEU A 36 -5.08 -1.40 28.28
CA LEU A 36 -6.42 -1.98 28.43
C LEU A 36 -6.84 -2.75 27.17
N LYS A 37 -6.59 -2.16 26.00
CA LYS A 37 -6.83 -2.82 24.69
C LYS A 37 -5.99 -4.10 24.60
N TRP A 38 -4.71 -4.04 24.98
CA TRP A 38 -3.85 -5.22 24.98
C TRP A 38 -4.41 -6.35 25.88
N ARG A 39 -4.88 -6.05 27.09
CA ARG A 39 -5.46 -7.08 27.98
C ARG A 39 -6.67 -7.76 27.34
N ALA A 40 -7.52 -7.03 26.65
CA ALA A 40 -8.66 -7.60 25.94
C ALA A 40 -8.18 -8.51 24.80
N ILE A 41 -7.26 -8.04 23.94
CA ILE A 41 -6.67 -8.82 22.86
C ILE A 41 -5.98 -10.09 23.37
N HIS A 42 -5.19 -9.97 24.45
CA HIS A 42 -4.51 -11.09 25.08
C HIS A 42 -5.50 -12.18 25.51
N GLY A 43 -6.59 -11.79 26.21
CA GLY A 43 -7.62 -12.74 26.63
C GLY A 43 -8.27 -13.48 25.47
N GLU A 44 -8.53 -12.79 24.35
CA GLU A 44 -9.09 -13.41 23.14
C GLU A 44 -8.07 -14.35 22.47
N LEU A 45 -6.80 -13.97 22.42
CA LEU A 45 -5.72 -14.82 21.88
C LEU A 45 -5.59 -16.12 22.68
N GLU A 46 -5.60 -16.04 24.02
CA GLU A 46 -5.57 -17.24 24.89
C GLU A 46 -6.81 -18.11 24.69
N GLN A 47 -8.01 -17.50 24.62
CA GLN A 47 -9.25 -18.24 24.41
C GLN A 47 -9.27 -18.99 23.08
N GLN A 48 -8.64 -18.42 22.03
CA GLN A 48 -8.54 -19.04 20.70
C GLN A 48 -7.34 -19.97 20.57
N GLY A 49 -6.53 -20.14 21.62
CA GLY A 49 -5.42 -21.10 21.65
C GLY A 49 -4.15 -20.62 20.95
N ALA A 50 -3.90 -19.32 20.92
CA ALA A 50 -2.61 -18.79 20.46
C ALA A 50 -1.46 -19.33 21.35
N SER A 51 -0.32 -19.62 20.73
CA SER A 51 0.86 -20.05 21.50
C SER A 51 1.43 -18.87 22.31
N PRO A 52 2.04 -19.15 23.49
CA PRO A 52 2.68 -18.10 24.30
C PRO A 52 3.70 -17.27 23.50
N ASP A 53 4.47 -17.89 22.62
CA ASP A 53 5.49 -17.23 21.81
C ASP A 53 4.85 -16.19 20.85
N VAL A 54 3.71 -16.54 20.25
CA VAL A 54 2.95 -15.60 19.37
C VAL A 54 2.36 -14.46 20.18
N ILE A 55 1.84 -14.74 21.37
CA ILE A 55 1.31 -13.72 22.28
C ILE A 55 2.42 -12.74 22.70
N ASP A 56 3.60 -13.25 23.08
CA ASP A 56 4.75 -12.41 23.45
C ASP A 56 5.26 -11.53 22.30
N VAL A 57 5.24 -12.06 21.07
CA VAL A 57 5.60 -11.32 19.87
C VAL A 57 4.62 -10.18 19.61
N LEU A 58 3.32 -10.44 19.70
CA LEU A 58 2.27 -9.43 19.54
C LEU A 58 2.29 -8.39 20.66
N GLN A 59 2.54 -8.80 21.91
CA GLN A 59 2.68 -7.89 23.03
C GLN A 59 3.77 -6.84 22.77
N ARG A 60 4.95 -7.30 22.41
CA ARG A 60 6.07 -6.38 22.08
C ARG A 60 5.72 -5.48 20.91
N ALA A 61 5.11 -6.02 19.86
CA ALA A 61 4.72 -5.23 18.70
C ALA A 61 3.69 -4.15 19.04
N ILE A 62 2.77 -4.41 19.97
CA ILE A 62 1.72 -3.47 20.37
C ILE A 62 2.23 -2.46 21.41
N LEU A 63 2.95 -2.92 22.42
CA LEU A 63 3.31 -2.06 23.57
C LEU A 63 4.62 -1.28 23.35
N ASP A 64 5.61 -1.86 22.66
CA ASP A 64 6.95 -1.25 22.51
C ASP A 64 7.06 -0.37 21.27
N THR A 65 6.09 -0.42 20.34
CA THR A 65 6.12 0.43 19.15
C THR A 65 5.39 1.75 19.43
N PRO A 66 5.98 2.90 19.06
CA PRO A 66 5.29 4.17 19.17
C PRO A 66 3.97 4.14 18.38
N PRO A 67 2.87 4.61 18.97
CA PRO A 67 1.59 4.69 18.26
C PRO A 67 1.63 5.73 17.16
N ALA A 68 0.71 5.59 16.20
CA ALA A 68 0.49 6.65 15.23
C ALA A 68 -0.09 7.90 15.92
N VAL A 69 0.28 9.07 15.42
CA VAL A 69 -0.30 10.32 15.91
C VAL A 69 -1.68 10.52 15.28
N GLY A 70 -2.69 10.78 16.13
CA GLY A 70 -4.07 11.01 15.69
C GLY A 70 -4.95 9.75 15.72
N ARG A 71 -6.02 9.78 14.95
CA ARG A 71 -6.99 8.67 14.86
C ARG A 71 -6.57 7.67 13.79
N SER A 72 -6.28 6.45 14.20
CA SER A 72 -5.88 5.38 13.29
C SER A 72 -6.25 4.02 13.86
N GLY A 73 -6.28 3.00 12.99
CA GLY A 73 -6.29 1.61 13.40
C GLY A 73 -4.93 0.96 13.18
N ARG A 74 -4.79 -0.26 13.65
CA ARG A 74 -3.61 -1.08 13.43
C ARG A 74 -3.99 -2.52 13.14
N GLY A 75 -3.32 -3.11 12.16
CA GLY A 75 -3.41 -4.51 11.79
C GLY A 75 -2.08 -5.22 12.00
N LEU A 76 -2.11 -6.32 12.70
CA LEU A 76 -0.95 -7.18 12.96
C LEU A 76 -1.29 -8.61 12.58
N VAL A 77 -0.36 -9.27 11.90
CA VAL A 77 -0.40 -10.71 11.69
C VAL A 77 0.92 -11.28 12.18
N ALA A 78 0.85 -12.28 13.04
CA ALA A 78 2.02 -12.95 13.60
C ALA A 78 1.88 -14.48 13.50
N SER A 79 3.02 -15.15 13.46
CA SER A 79 3.15 -16.60 13.61
C SER A 79 4.30 -16.91 14.57
N ALA A 80 4.68 -18.19 14.68
CA ALA A 80 5.86 -18.58 15.43
C ALA A 80 7.16 -17.94 14.89
N ASP A 81 7.18 -17.53 13.62
CA ASP A 81 8.33 -16.87 12.99
C ASP A 81 8.46 -15.39 13.37
N GLY A 82 7.45 -14.81 14.03
CA GLY A 82 7.41 -13.41 14.45
C GLY A 82 6.26 -12.61 13.86
N VAL A 83 6.37 -11.28 13.86
CA VAL A 83 5.40 -10.38 13.22
C VAL A 83 5.66 -10.37 11.72
N LEU A 84 4.69 -10.85 10.96
CA LEU A 84 4.76 -10.98 9.50
C LEU A 84 4.14 -9.77 8.79
N LEU A 85 3.16 -9.14 9.43
CA LEU A 85 2.50 -7.95 8.94
C LEU A 85 2.24 -7.00 10.11
N ASN A 86 2.53 -5.72 9.93
CA ASN A 86 2.31 -4.66 10.91
C ASN A 86 1.96 -3.37 10.17
N GLU A 87 0.65 -3.16 9.97
CA GLU A 87 0.15 -2.08 9.13
C GLU A 87 -0.71 -1.10 9.91
N HIS A 88 -0.54 0.20 9.63
CA HIS A 88 -1.48 1.21 10.06
C HIS A 88 -2.71 1.18 9.15
N LEU A 89 -3.88 1.34 9.77
CA LEU A 89 -5.13 1.47 9.06
C LEU A 89 -5.53 2.95 9.05
N ILE A 90 -5.98 3.44 7.91
CA ILE A 90 -6.38 4.85 7.72
C ILE A 90 -7.59 5.26 8.56
N ARG A 91 -8.29 4.29 9.14
CA ARG A 91 -9.42 4.51 10.04
C ARG A 91 -9.30 3.60 11.26
N PRO A 92 -9.76 4.06 12.44
CA PRO A 92 -9.92 3.18 13.58
C PRO A 92 -10.83 2.00 13.24
N VAL A 93 -10.50 0.83 13.76
CA VAL A 93 -11.37 -0.34 13.67
C VAL A 93 -12.46 -0.18 14.73
N GLU A 94 -13.73 -0.15 14.33
CA GLU A 94 -14.86 0.06 15.25
C GLU A 94 -14.98 -1.07 16.28
N THR A 95 -14.76 -2.31 15.84
CA THR A 95 -14.77 -3.48 16.70
C THR A 95 -13.45 -4.21 16.52
N PRO A 96 -12.65 -4.41 17.58
CA PRO A 96 -11.44 -5.21 17.50
C PRO A 96 -11.73 -6.60 16.94
N ALA A 97 -10.88 -7.07 16.03
CA ALA A 97 -10.96 -8.42 15.51
C ALA A 97 -9.68 -9.18 15.88
N VAL A 98 -9.84 -10.28 16.59
CA VAL A 98 -8.76 -11.22 16.94
C VAL A 98 -9.12 -12.58 16.39
N ARG A 99 -8.21 -13.15 15.59
CA ARG A 99 -8.40 -14.49 15.01
C ARG A 99 -7.12 -15.29 15.12
N VAL A 100 -7.25 -16.54 15.55
CA VAL A 100 -6.19 -17.54 15.52
C VAL A 100 -6.64 -18.65 14.58
N SER A 101 -5.96 -18.79 13.45
CA SER A 101 -6.39 -19.70 12.37
C SER A 101 -5.21 -20.22 11.56
N THR A 102 -5.49 -21.20 10.71
CA THR A 102 -4.48 -21.82 9.82
C THR A 102 -3.98 -20.83 8.75
N LEU A 103 -4.79 -19.85 8.39
CA LEU A 103 -4.47 -18.82 7.41
C LEU A 103 -4.61 -17.43 8.01
N PRO A 104 -3.83 -16.45 7.55
CA PRO A 104 -3.95 -15.09 8.03
C PRO A 104 -5.23 -14.41 7.52
N TYR A 105 -5.89 -13.66 8.38
CA TYR A 105 -7.04 -12.83 8.01
C TYR A 105 -6.56 -11.45 7.56
N VAL A 106 -6.61 -11.15 6.27
CA VAL A 106 -6.02 -9.93 5.70
C VAL A 106 -7.05 -8.90 5.21
N VAL A 107 -8.36 -9.23 5.24
CA VAL A 107 -9.41 -8.37 4.70
C VAL A 107 -9.40 -6.95 5.28
N PRO A 108 -9.22 -6.72 6.59
CA PRO A 108 -9.19 -5.35 7.12
C PRO A 108 -7.99 -4.52 6.60
N VAL A 109 -6.86 -5.17 6.28
CA VAL A 109 -5.73 -4.48 5.64
C VAL A 109 -6.05 -4.14 4.18
N VAL A 110 -6.72 -5.04 3.47
CA VAL A 110 -7.18 -4.75 2.10
C VAL A 110 -8.15 -3.57 2.11
N GLU A 111 -9.03 -3.49 3.10
CA GLU A 111 -10.05 -2.44 3.23
C GLU A 111 -9.49 -1.10 3.73
N HIS A 112 -8.62 -1.12 4.74
CA HIS A 112 -8.20 0.07 5.47
C HIS A 112 -6.69 0.24 5.60
N GLY A 113 -5.89 -0.70 5.11
CA GLY A 113 -4.44 -0.62 5.20
C GLY A 113 -3.93 0.65 4.54
N ALA A 114 -3.03 1.35 5.20
CA ALA A 114 -2.30 2.42 4.58
C ALA A 114 -1.41 1.80 3.49
N LEU A 115 -1.54 2.30 2.27
CA LEU A 115 -0.57 1.98 1.24
C LEU A 115 0.75 2.59 1.70
N HIS A 116 1.79 1.77 1.83
CA HIS A 116 3.14 2.25 2.05
C HIS A 116 3.95 2.07 0.76
N PRO A 117 3.58 2.79 -0.30
CA PRO A 117 4.35 2.72 -1.54
C PRO A 117 5.75 3.27 -1.29
N THR A 118 6.71 2.81 -2.08
CA THR A 118 7.98 3.50 -2.17
C THR A 118 7.74 4.81 -2.91
N TYR A 119 8.01 5.94 -2.28
CA TYR A 119 7.86 7.24 -2.92
C TYR A 119 9.05 8.15 -2.63
N VAL A 120 9.23 9.11 -3.50
CA VAL A 120 10.30 10.11 -3.41
C VAL A 120 9.67 11.48 -3.30
N ILE A 121 10.17 12.30 -2.39
CA ILE A 121 9.85 13.74 -2.30
C ILE A 121 11.07 14.51 -2.81
N VAL A 122 10.84 15.42 -3.72
CA VAL A 122 11.87 16.27 -4.33
C VAL A 122 11.49 17.73 -4.11
N ALA A 123 12.18 18.39 -3.20
CA ALA A 123 12.03 19.83 -2.98
C ALA A 123 13.02 20.57 -3.89
N VAL A 124 12.53 21.15 -4.99
CA VAL A 124 13.36 21.74 -6.03
C VAL A 124 13.36 23.27 -5.98
N ASP A 125 14.53 23.85 -6.21
CA ASP A 125 14.72 25.26 -6.49
C ASP A 125 15.73 25.48 -7.65
N HIS A 126 16.07 26.72 -7.91
CA HIS A 126 17.05 27.08 -8.96
C HIS A 126 18.49 26.66 -8.63
N ALA A 127 18.80 26.31 -7.38
CA ALA A 127 20.15 25.88 -6.96
C ALA A 127 20.32 24.36 -6.98
N GLY A 128 19.22 23.59 -6.86
CA GLY A 128 19.27 22.14 -6.82
C GLY A 128 18.00 21.52 -6.25
N ALA A 129 18.14 20.41 -5.58
CA ALA A 129 17.02 19.76 -4.90
C ALA A 129 17.44 19.03 -3.63
N ASP A 130 16.55 19.02 -2.64
CA ASP A 130 16.60 18.07 -1.52
C ASP A 130 15.66 16.92 -1.84
N ILE A 131 16.17 15.71 -1.65
CA ILE A 131 15.47 14.47 -2.03
C ILE A 131 15.29 13.64 -0.77
N ALA A 132 14.04 13.21 -0.50
CA ALA A 132 13.72 12.27 0.56
C ALA A 132 13.07 11.02 -0.04
N VAL A 133 13.70 9.87 0.17
CA VAL A 133 13.20 8.56 -0.25
C VAL A 133 12.47 7.93 0.93
N HIS A 134 11.20 7.65 0.76
CA HIS A 134 10.36 6.96 1.72
C HIS A 134 10.15 5.52 1.28
N ARG A 135 10.67 4.57 2.05
CA ARG A 135 10.52 3.14 1.81
C ARG A 135 10.42 2.38 3.13
N ASP A 136 9.46 1.49 3.28
CA ASP A 136 9.31 0.62 4.46
C ASP A 136 9.37 1.41 5.79
N ARG A 137 8.73 2.58 5.85
CA ARG A 137 8.76 3.53 6.98
C ARG A 137 10.14 4.13 7.30
N LYS A 138 11.12 3.91 6.45
CA LYS A 138 12.44 4.54 6.54
C LYS A 138 12.48 5.72 5.60
N VAL A 139 13.10 6.78 6.06
CA VAL A 139 13.36 7.97 5.24
C VAL A 139 14.87 8.07 5.03
N GLN A 140 15.28 8.08 3.79
CA GLN A 140 16.65 8.32 3.38
C GLN A 140 16.71 9.67 2.69
N SER A 141 17.50 10.59 3.23
CA SER A 141 17.69 11.93 2.66
C SER A 141 18.93 11.97 1.78
N ASP A 142 18.84 12.68 0.67
CA ASP A 142 19.90 12.97 -0.28
C ASP A 142 19.75 14.43 -0.74
N SER A 143 20.79 15.02 -1.28
CA SER A 143 20.74 16.37 -1.83
C SER A 143 21.53 16.47 -3.12
N VAL A 144 21.01 17.21 -4.08
CA VAL A 144 21.69 17.50 -5.34
C VAL A 144 21.95 19.00 -5.39
N ASP A 145 23.22 19.36 -5.20
CA ASP A 145 23.69 20.71 -5.44
C ASP A 145 24.25 20.81 -6.86
N GLY A 146 23.75 21.77 -7.62
CA GLY A 146 24.10 21.91 -9.04
C GLY A 146 25.53 22.36 -9.35
N GLY A 147 26.47 22.17 -8.43
CA GLY A 147 27.91 22.31 -8.65
C GLY A 147 28.35 23.74 -8.89
N GLY A 148 28.21 24.58 -7.88
CA GLY A 148 29.25 25.60 -7.64
C GLY A 148 29.13 26.97 -8.32
N TYR A 149 27.93 27.46 -8.57
CA TYR A 149 27.77 28.91 -8.77
C TYR A 149 26.78 29.45 -7.75
N PRO A 150 27.26 30.24 -6.75
CA PRO A 150 26.35 30.99 -5.92
C PRO A 150 25.64 31.99 -6.83
N ILE A 151 24.30 31.84 -6.94
CA ILE A 151 23.44 32.81 -7.59
C ILE A 151 23.27 33.96 -6.60
N HIS A 152 24.34 34.72 -6.39
CA HIS A 152 24.21 36.00 -5.70
C HIS A 152 23.47 36.95 -6.65
N LYS A 153 22.37 37.55 -6.19
CA LYS A 153 21.81 38.74 -6.85
C LYS A 153 22.93 39.68 -7.12
N ALA A 154 23.29 39.88 -8.40
CA ALA A 154 24.26 40.88 -8.80
C ALA A 154 23.70 42.27 -8.43
N SER A 155 24.06 42.73 -7.25
CA SER A 155 23.86 44.13 -6.90
C SER A 155 24.80 44.97 -7.74
N GLY A 156 24.24 45.64 -8.74
CA GLY A 156 24.73 46.76 -9.52
C GLY A 156 26.24 47.08 -9.47
N ALA A 157 27.00 46.58 -10.46
CA ALA A 157 28.15 47.27 -11.00
C ALA A 157 28.24 46.89 -12.49
N GLU A 158 27.86 47.81 -13.34
CA GLU A 158 28.07 47.74 -14.77
C GLU A 158 29.61 47.76 -15.05
N THR A 159 30.18 46.60 -15.33
CA THR A 159 31.48 46.52 -15.92
C THR A 159 31.31 46.09 -17.38
N PRO A 160 31.61 46.95 -18.37
CA PRO A 160 31.48 46.59 -19.78
C PRO A 160 32.46 45.49 -20.12
N GLY A 161 31.97 44.32 -20.57
CA GLY A 161 32.77 43.23 -21.08
C GLY A 161 32.52 41.83 -20.51
N TYR A 162 31.74 41.68 -19.45
CA TYR A 162 31.30 40.39 -18.93
C TYR A 162 29.85 40.15 -19.29
N GLY A 163 29.58 39.05 -20.02
CA GLY A 163 28.25 38.70 -20.53
C GLY A 163 27.14 38.75 -19.49
N ASP A 164 25.91 38.91 -19.96
CA ASP A 164 24.67 39.18 -19.19
C ASP A 164 24.56 38.30 -17.93
N PRO A 165 24.59 38.87 -16.72
CA PRO A 165 24.46 38.12 -15.47
C PRO A 165 23.17 37.30 -15.37
N GLN A 166 22.08 37.76 -15.98
CA GLN A 166 20.80 37.03 -16.01
C GLN A 166 20.94 35.75 -16.84
N ARG A 167 21.58 35.83 -18.01
CA ARG A 167 21.81 34.68 -18.87
C ARG A 167 22.64 33.60 -18.19
N ARG A 168 23.69 33.99 -17.46
CA ARG A 168 24.53 33.06 -16.68
C ARG A 168 23.78 32.40 -15.55
N SER A 169 22.93 33.16 -14.83
CA SER A 169 22.06 32.62 -13.78
C SER A 169 21.06 31.61 -14.35
N MET A 170 20.42 31.90 -15.48
CA MET A 170 19.52 30.97 -16.16
C MET A 170 20.22 29.72 -16.66
N GLU A 171 21.43 29.84 -17.22
CA GLU A 171 22.23 28.69 -17.67
C GLU A 171 22.67 27.81 -16.48
N ALA A 172 23.06 28.41 -15.35
CA ALA A 172 23.36 27.68 -14.11
C ALA A 172 22.13 26.93 -13.58
N GLY A 173 20.96 27.59 -13.49
CA GLY A 173 19.72 26.95 -13.07
C GLY A 173 19.35 25.75 -13.94
N ARG A 174 19.43 25.90 -15.27
CA ARG A 174 19.18 24.78 -16.20
C ARG A 174 20.15 23.60 -16.00
N LYS A 175 21.44 23.89 -15.72
CA LYS A 175 22.43 22.85 -15.42
C LYS A 175 22.09 22.13 -14.12
N ASN A 176 21.66 22.87 -13.09
CA ASN A 176 21.28 22.31 -11.82
C ASN A 176 20.05 21.40 -11.96
N LEU A 177 19.01 21.83 -12.69
CA LEU A 177 17.81 21.01 -12.94
C LEU A 177 18.13 19.74 -13.75
N ARG A 178 19.09 19.78 -14.69
CA ARG A 178 19.55 18.55 -15.37
C ARG A 178 20.21 17.58 -14.41
N ALA A 179 21.05 18.04 -13.48
CA ALA A 179 21.64 17.18 -12.46
C ALA A 179 20.57 16.55 -11.55
N VAL A 180 19.52 17.30 -11.21
CA VAL A 180 18.36 16.77 -10.49
C VAL A 180 17.64 15.70 -11.32
N ALA A 181 17.40 15.95 -12.61
CA ALA A 181 16.75 15.00 -13.51
C ALA A 181 17.55 13.69 -13.65
N GLU A 182 18.88 13.77 -13.79
CA GLU A 182 19.78 12.60 -13.85
C GLU A 182 19.75 11.81 -12.54
N ARG A 183 19.73 12.48 -11.39
CA ARG A 183 19.62 11.81 -10.09
C ARG A 183 18.27 11.12 -9.92
N LEU A 184 17.18 11.76 -10.34
CA LEU A 184 15.84 11.15 -10.31
C LEU A 184 15.76 9.94 -11.22
N ALA A 185 16.35 9.98 -12.42
CA ALA A 185 16.42 8.82 -13.30
C ALA A 185 17.11 7.64 -12.63
N THR A 186 18.26 7.89 -11.99
CA THR A 186 18.99 6.87 -11.22
C THR A 186 18.12 6.28 -10.09
N LEU A 187 17.45 7.13 -9.31
CA LEU A 187 16.59 6.67 -8.21
C LEU A 187 15.39 5.85 -8.72
N VAL A 188 14.79 6.25 -9.83
CA VAL A 188 13.68 5.50 -10.45
C VAL A 188 14.17 4.14 -10.93
N ASP A 189 15.36 4.03 -11.50
CA ASP A 189 15.94 2.77 -11.94
C ASP A 189 16.30 1.83 -10.76
N GLU A 190 16.84 2.40 -9.68
CA GLU A 190 17.27 1.63 -8.50
C GLU A 190 16.10 1.17 -7.62
N LEU A 191 15.10 2.02 -7.43
CA LEU A 191 14.06 1.85 -6.41
C LEU A 191 12.68 1.53 -6.98
N SER A 192 12.46 1.83 -8.26
CA SER A 192 11.15 1.75 -8.91
C SER A 192 10.03 2.37 -8.07
N PRO A 193 10.16 3.65 -7.62
CA PRO A 193 9.17 4.25 -6.73
C PRO A 193 7.81 4.35 -7.42
N ASP A 194 6.74 4.19 -6.66
CA ASP A 194 5.37 4.30 -7.18
C ASP A 194 5.03 5.73 -7.58
N VAL A 195 5.59 6.71 -6.87
CA VAL A 195 5.35 8.14 -7.09
C VAL A 195 6.61 8.94 -6.76
N VAL A 196 6.81 10.02 -7.51
CA VAL A 196 7.80 11.06 -7.23
C VAL A 196 7.06 12.38 -7.05
N PHE A 197 6.95 12.85 -5.80
CA PHE A 197 6.33 14.13 -5.48
C PHE A 197 7.34 15.26 -5.68
N VAL A 198 6.98 16.25 -6.48
CA VAL A 198 7.81 17.44 -6.71
C VAL A 198 7.15 18.65 -6.04
N VAL A 199 7.89 19.26 -5.12
CA VAL A 199 7.50 20.47 -4.38
C VAL A 199 8.55 21.56 -4.57
N GLY A 200 8.25 22.78 -4.19
CA GLY A 200 9.21 23.90 -4.26
C GLY A 200 8.75 25.03 -5.17
N GLU A 201 9.69 25.83 -5.64
CA GLU A 201 9.39 27.03 -6.46
C GLU A 201 8.66 26.67 -7.76
N VAL A 202 7.58 27.39 -8.06
CA VAL A 202 6.73 27.17 -9.25
C VAL A 202 7.56 27.13 -10.54
N GLN A 203 8.49 28.08 -10.70
CA GLN A 203 9.33 28.14 -11.89
C GLN A 203 10.26 26.94 -12.00
N SER A 204 10.88 26.53 -10.89
CA SER A 204 11.81 25.39 -10.86
C SER A 204 11.10 24.07 -11.13
N ARG A 205 9.88 23.88 -10.61
CA ARG A 205 9.03 22.71 -10.93
C ARG A 205 8.69 22.68 -12.41
N SER A 206 8.20 23.81 -12.97
CA SER A 206 7.85 23.89 -14.40
C SER A 206 9.05 23.72 -15.34
N ASP A 207 10.25 24.14 -14.92
CA ASP A 207 11.45 23.98 -15.71
C ASP A 207 12.09 22.57 -15.57
N LEU A 208 11.81 21.85 -14.47
CA LEU A 208 12.28 20.48 -14.24
C LEU A 208 11.53 19.47 -15.12
N THR A 209 10.19 19.51 -15.12
CA THR A 209 9.34 18.52 -15.77
C THR A 209 9.71 18.24 -17.24
N PRO A 210 9.99 19.26 -18.10
CA PRO A 210 10.41 19.01 -19.48
C PRO A 210 11.79 18.39 -19.65
N THR A 211 12.60 18.36 -18.59
CA THR A 211 13.96 17.78 -18.62
C THR A 211 13.99 16.31 -18.24
N LEU A 212 12.87 15.80 -17.73
CA LEU A 212 12.75 14.42 -17.27
C LEU A 212 12.55 13.46 -18.44
N GLU A 213 13.13 12.27 -18.32
CA GLU A 213 12.82 11.16 -19.20
C GLU A 213 11.38 10.66 -18.95
N GLN A 214 10.73 10.13 -20.00
CA GLN A 214 9.31 9.73 -19.94
C GLN A 214 9.01 8.80 -18.74
N ARG A 215 9.86 7.79 -18.48
CA ARG A 215 9.68 6.85 -17.36
C ARG A 215 9.70 7.49 -15.98
N VAL A 216 10.39 8.64 -15.85
CA VAL A 216 10.41 9.46 -14.62
C VAL A 216 9.18 10.37 -14.60
N ALA A 217 8.90 11.03 -15.73
CA ALA A 217 7.77 11.94 -15.87
C ALA A 217 6.42 11.26 -15.58
N ASP A 218 6.26 9.98 -15.98
CA ASP A 218 5.04 9.18 -15.73
C ASP A 218 4.79 8.94 -14.22
N ARG A 219 5.80 9.15 -13.36
CA ARG A 219 5.71 8.98 -11.91
C ARG A 219 5.60 10.29 -11.14
N ILE A 220 5.73 11.42 -11.83
CA ILE A 220 5.72 12.74 -11.21
C ILE A 220 4.31 13.13 -10.79
N VAL A 221 4.21 13.65 -9.57
CA VAL A 221 3.07 14.40 -9.06
C VAL A 221 3.58 15.72 -8.52
N GLU A 222 3.19 16.82 -9.14
CA GLU A 222 3.51 18.15 -8.65
C GLU A 222 2.54 18.55 -7.53
N LEU A 223 3.08 18.91 -6.37
CA LEU A 223 2.30 19.46 -5.27
C LEU A 223 2.56 20.97 -5.20
N GLU A 224 1.49 21.75 -5.09
CA GLU A 224 1.56 23.23 -4.99
C GLU A 224 1.95 23.69 -3.58
N ILE A 225 3.08 23.16 -3.08
CA ILE A 225 3.58 23.42 -1.74
C ILE A 225 4.94 24.10 -1.84
N GLY A 226 5.10 25.15 -1.10
CA GLY A 226 6.19 26.02 -0.70
C GLY A 226 7.59 25.83 -1.30
N ALA A 227 8.47 26.76 -0.95
CA ALA A 227 9.86 26.82 -1.46
C ALA A 227 10.85 26.10 -0.52
N ARG A 228 11.87 25.44 -1.09
CA ARG A 228 12.94 24.71 -0.40
C ARG A 228 13.60 25.51 0.74
N HIS A 229 13.89 26.79 0.53
CA HIS A 229 14.63 27.64 1.48
C HIS A 229 13.74 28.39 2.49
N SER A 230 12.47 28.59 2.21
CA SER A 230 11.55 29.23 3.14
C SER A 230 10.93 28.27 4.15
N GLY A 231 11.23 26.97 4.02
CA GLY A 231 10.57 25.90 4.71
C GLY A 231 9.15 25.66 4.17
N PHE A 232 8.72 24.46 4.13
CA PHE A 232 7.31 24.12 3.91
C PHE A 232 6.74 23.58 5.21
N ASP A 233 5.44 23.73 5.38
CA ASP A 233 4.73 23.10 6.49
C ASP A 233 4.72 21.58 6.24
N ASP A 234 5.49 20.85 7.04
CA ASP A 234 5.54 19.38 6.95
C ASP A 234 4.15 18.75 7.09
N ALA A 235 3.27 19.34 7.89
CA ALA A 235 1.91 18.86 8.05
C ALA A 235 1.04 19.11 6.79
N GLU A 236 1.29 20.18 6.05
CA GLU A 236 0.63 20.46 4.77
C GLU A 236 1.12 19.46 3.71
N LEU A 237 2.41 19.21 3.64
CA LEU A 237 3.03 18.26 2.72
C LEU A 237 2.48 16.85 2.95
N HIS A 238 2.49 16.37 4.19
CA HIS A 238 1.97 15.05 4.51
C HIS A 238 0.48 14.92 4.16
N ARG A 239 -0.34 15.94 4.47
CA ARG A 239 -1.76 15.93 4.08
C ARG A 239 -1.98 15.84 2.56
N ALA A 240 -1.18 16.56 1.77
CA ALA A 240 -1.28 16.51 0.31
C ALA A 240 -0.84 15.14 -0.25
N ILE A 241 0.21 14.54 0.31
CA ILE A 241 0.66 13.19 -0.04
C ILE A 241 -0.42 12.15 0.29
N ASP A 242 -1.01 12.22 1.50
CA ASP A 242 -2.08 11.32 1.93
C ASP A 242 -3.32 11.44 1.02
N GLN A 243 -3.68 12.66 0.61
CA GLN A 243 -4.77 12.89 -0.32
C GLN A 243 -4.51 12.28 -1.69
N GLU A 244 -3.29 12.38 -2.22
CA GLU A 244 -2.92 11.78 -3.50
C GLU A 244 -2.96 10.24 -3.42
N PHE A 245 -2.47 9.64 -2.33
CA PHE A 245 -2.57 8.19 -2.15
C PHE A 245 -4.02 7.73 -2.00
N LEU A 246 -4.85 8.48 -1.29
CA LEU A 246 -6.28 8.18 -1.19
C LEU A 246 -6.96 8.25 -2.57
N LYS A 247 -6.67 9.28 -3.36
CA LYS A 247 -7.18 9.42 -4.73
C LYS A 247 -6.78 8.22 -5.60
N ARG A 248 -5.51 7.84 -5.62
CA ARG A 248 -5.02 6.67 -6.37
C ARG A 248 -5.69 5.37 -5.95
N ARG A 249 -5.92 5.21 -4.65
CA ARG A 249 -6.66 4.05 -4.13
C ARG A 249 -8.09 4.01 -4.66
N VAL A 250 -8.80 5.14 -4.65
CA VAL A 250 -10.16 5.24 -5.20
C VAL A 250 -10.14 4.92 -6.70
N GLU A 251 -9.18 5.44 -7.46
CA GLU A 251 -9.04 5.15 -8.89
C GLU A 251 -8.82 3.65 -9.18
N VAL A 252 -8.02 2.95 -8.37
CA VAL A 252 -7.83 1.50 -8.50
C VAL A 252 -9.12 0.73 -8.24
N ILE A 253 -9.88 1.11 -7.20
CA ILE A 253 -11.17 0.50 -6.89
C ILE A 253 -12.18 0.79 -8.00
N ASP A 254 -12.25 2.03 -8.48
CA ASP A 254 -13.13 2.46 -9.58
C ASP A 254 -12.85 1.68 -10.87
N HIS A 255 -11.57 1.55 -11.20
CA HIS A 255 -11.16 0.81 -12.39
C HIS A 255 -11.59 -0.66 -12.33
N ALA A 256 -11.32 -1.34 -11.21
CA ALA A 256 -11.70 -2.72 -11.01
C ALA A 256 -13.23 -2.90 -11.00
N ALA A 257 -13.97 -1.96 -10.40
CA ALA A 257 -15.43 -1.95 -10.40
C ALA A 257 -16.01 -1.82 -11.83
N GLN A 258 -15.42 -0.92 -12.62
CA GLN A 258 -15.81 -0.72 -14.02
C GLN A 258 -15.50 -1.95 -14.88
N GLN A 259 -14.30 -2.53 -14.75
CA GLN A 259 -13.91 -3.74 -15.46
C GLN A 259 -14.86 -4.90 -15.14
N PHE A 260 -15.14 -5.12 -13.85
CA PHE A 260 -16.05 -6.17 -13.40
C PHE A 260 -17.46 -5.99 -13.96
N SER A 261 -18.04 -4.79 -13.80
CA SER A 261 -19.40 -4.49 -14.29
C SER A 261 -19.50 -4.60 -15.82
N GLN A 262 -18.47 -4.15 -16.53
CA GLN A 262 -18.42 -4.25 -18.00
C GLN A 262 -18.31 -5.73 -18.44
N ALA A 263 -17.43 -6.50 -17.81
CA ALA A 263 -17.21 -7.90 -18.17
C ALA A 263 -18.45 -8.76 -17.87
N THR A 264 -19.12 -8.52 -16.74
CA THR A 264 -20.39 -9.17 -16.37
C THR A 264 -21.50 -8.76 -17.34
N GLY A 265 -21.69 -7.47 -17.61
CA GLY A 265 -22.73 -6.96 -18.49
C GLY A 265 -22.59 -7.41 -19.95
N GLN A 266 -21.37 -7.55 -20.44
CA GLN A 266 -21.06 -8.02 -21.81
C GLN A 266 -20.98 -9.55 -21.92
N GLN A 267 -21.04 -10.27 -20.80
CA GLN A 267 -20.83 -11.72 -20.73
C GLN A 267 -19.52 -12.15 -21.44
N SER A 268 -18.48 -11.35 -21.26
CA SER A 268 -17.19 -11.55 -21.95
C SER A 268 -16.40 -12.76 -21.45
N GLY A 269 -16.79 -13.36 -20.32
CA GLY A 269 -16.04 -14.40 -19.64
C GLY A 269 -14.82 -13.89 -18.85
N LEU A 270 -14.61 -12.56 -18.79
CA LEU A 270 -13.50 -11.93 -18.03
C LEU A 270 -13.90 -11.50 -16.62
N ALA A 271 -15.07 -11.87 -16.15
CA ALA A 271 -15.48 -11.75 -14.77
C ALA A 271 -16.25 -12.98 -14.32
N VAL A 272 -16.09 -13.31 -13.05
CA VAL A 272 -16.86 -14.35 -12.37
C VAL A 272 -17.35 -13.83 -11.04
N GLU A 273 -18.50 -14.33 -10.59
CA GLU A 273 -19.07 -14.02 -9.29
C GLU A 273 -19.54 -15.29 -8.59
N GLY A 274 -19.75 -15.18 -7.29
CA GLY A 274 -20.10 -16.31 -6.44
C GLY A 274 -18.96 -17.23 -6.12
N LEU A 275 -19.16 -17.98 -5.03
CA LEU A 275 -18.09 -18.81 -4.44
C LEU A 275 -17.58 -19.88 -5.42
N ALA A 276 -18.46 -20.50 -6.18
CA ALA A 276 -18.09 -21.57 -7.12
C ALA A 276 -17.24 -21.03 -8.27
N GLY A 277 -17.65 -19.93 -8.89
CA GLY A 277 -16.91 -19.29 -10.00
C GLY A 277 -15.55 -18.80 -9.58
N VAL A 278 -15.46 -18.12 -8.42
CA VAL A 278 -14.21 -17.60 -7.88
C VAL A 278 -13.25 -18.74 -7.51
N CYS A 279 -13.72 -19.80 -6.85
CA CYS A 279 -12.88 -20.96 -6.55
C CYS A 279 -12.33 -21.61 -7.84
N ALA A 280 -13.13 -21.73 -8.89
CA ALA A 280 -12.67 -22.26 -10.18
C ALA A 280 -11.61 -21.34 -10.81
N ALA A 281 -11.82 -20.04 -10.79
CA ALA A 281 -10.87 -19.07 -11.32
C ALA A 281 -9.53 -19.03 -10.55
N LEU A 282 -9.56 -19.16 -9.23
CA LEU A 282 -8.36 -19.25 -8.40
C LEU A 282 -7.56 -20.51 -8.73
N ARG A 283 -8.21 -21.67 -8.83
CA ARG A 283 -7.53 -22.93 -9.23
C ARG A 283 -6.90 -22.85 -10.60
N ALA A 284 -7.54 -22.14 -11.54
CA ALA A 284 -7.01 -21.94 -12.88
C ALA A 284 -5.88 -20.87 -12.94
N GLY A 285 -5.59 -20.15 -11.84
CA GLY A 285 -4.66 -19.02 -11.84
C GLY A 285 -5.13 -17.84 -12.70
N ALA A 286 -6.43 -17.80 -13.01
CA ALA A 286 -7.00 -16.84 -13.94
C ALA A 286 -7.33 -15.48 -13.29
N VAL A 287 -7.32 -15.39 -11.98
CA VAL A 287 -7.70 -14.17 -11.25
C VAL A 287 -6.64 -13.08 -11.42
N GLU A 288 -7.05 -11.93 -11.93
CA GLU A 288 -6.28 -10.68 -11.94
C GLU A 288 -6.53 -9.87 -10.68
N THR A 289 -7.82 -9.66 -10.35
CA THR A 289 -8.24 -8.93 -9.16
C THR A 289 -9.36 -9.69 -8.47
N LEU A 290 -9.15 -10.04 -7.20
CA LEU A 290 -10.18 -10.60 -6.34
C LEU A 290 -10.96 -9.45 -5.68
N ILE A 291 -12.27 -9.48 -5.81
CA ILE A 291 -13.21 -8.52 -5.24
C ILE A 291 -13.88 -9.17 -4.04
N ILE A 292 -13.64 -8.61 -2.85
CA ILE A 292 -14.08 -9.19 -1.58
C ILE A 292 -15.20 -8.33 -1.02
N GLY A 293 -16.37 -8.91 -0.85
CA GLY A 293 -17.52 -8.36 -0.15
C GLY A 293 -17.65 -8.89 1.27
N ASP A 294 -18.84 -8.84 1.82
CA ASP A 294 -19.13 -9.46 3.10
C ASP A 294 -19.38 -10.96 2.89
N LEU A 295 -18.45 -11.78 3.34
CA LEU A 295 -18.52 -13.23 3.26
C LEU A 295 -19.09 -13.87 4.53
N GLY A 296 -19.31 -13.09 5.59
CA GLY A 296 -19.83 -13.62 6.87
C GLY A 296 -19.01 -14.81 7.38
N ASP A 297 -19.73 -15.91 7.72
CA ASP A 297 -19.11 -17.15 8.19
C ASP A 297 -19.04 -18.24 7.11
N VAL A 298 -19.08 -17.85 5.84
CA VAL A 298 -18.95 -18.78 4.71
C VAL A 298 -17.60 -19.49 4.77
N THR A 299 -17.65 -20.81 4.50
CA THR A 299 -16.45 -21.64 4.46
C THR A 299 -16.23 -22.23 3.07
N VAL A 300 -14.99 -22.58 2.80
CA VAL A 300 -14.56 -23.34 1.63
C VAL A 300 -13.79 -24.58 2.08
N VAL A 301 -13.70 -25.54 1.19
CA VAL A 301 -12.90 -26.75 1.44
C VAL A 301 -11.64 -26.72 0.60
N ALA A 302 -10.53 -27.11 1.19
CA ALA A 302 -9.24 -27.16 0.49
C ALA A 302 -8.61 -28.56 0.60
N GLY A 303 -7.76 -28.87 -0.37
CA GLY A 303 -6.82 -29.98 -0.31
C GLY A 303 -5.57 -29.65 0.51
N GLU A 304 -4.49 -30.40 0.31
CA GLU A 304 -3.21 -30.09 0.97
C GLU A 304 -2.65 -28.73 0.55
N GLU A 305 -2.87 -28.35 -0.71
CA GLU A 305 -2.45 -27.05 -1.23
C GLU A 305 -3.60 -26.06 -1.22
N LEU A 306 -3.33 -24.83 -0.80
CA LEU A 306 -4.32 -23.77 -0.72
C LEU A 306 -4.99 -23.46 -2.08
N LEU A 307 -4.27 -23.64 -3.18
CA LEU A 307 -4.82 -23.44 -4.53
C LEU A 307 -5.88 -24.48 -4.93
N THR A 308 -5.99 -25.59 -4.20
CA THR A 308 -7.04 -26.59 -4.43
C THR A 308 -8.33 -26.27 -3.65
N VAL A 309 -8.71 -24.98 -3.62
CA VAL A 309 -9.91 -24.49 -2.92
C VAL A 309 -11.18 -24.79 -3.72
N ALA A 310 -12.23 -25.22 -3.04
CA ALA A 310 -13.54 -25.51 -3.64
C ALA A 310 -14.69 -25.06 -2.70
N PRO A 311 -15.90 -24.78 -3.23
CA PRO A 311 -17.02 -24.36 -2.41
C PRO A 311 -17.55 -25.44 -1.48
N ASN A 312 -17.34 -26.72 -1.80
CA ASN A 312 -17.74 -27.86 -0.99
C ASN A 312 -16.93 -29.13 -1.34
N GLU A 313 -17.06 -30.17 -0.51
CA GLU A 313 -16.35 -31.43 -0.64
C GLU A 313 -16.65 -32.17 -1.94
N ASN A 314 -17.90 -32.12 -2.43
CA ASN A 314 -18.29 -32.82 -3.65
C ASN A 314 -17.50 -32.29 -4.85
N VAL A 315 -17.45 -30.97 -5.02
CA VAL A 315 -16.68 -30.32 -6.10
C VAL A 315 -15.21 -30.67 -5.99
N LEU A 316 -14.63 -30.67 -4.79
CA LEU A 316 -13.22 -31.00 -4.60
C LEU A 316 -12.94 -32.46 -4.94
N SER A 317 -13.84 -33.37 -4.55
CA SER A 317 -13.74 -34.80 -4.86
C SER A 317 -13.86 -35.09 -6.36
N GLU A 318 -14.78 -34.39 -7.06
CA GLU A 318 -14.92 -34.47 -8.53
C GLU A 318 -13.63 -34.04 -9.27
N LEU A 319 -12.87 -33.14 -8.68
CA LEU A 319 -11.55 -32.71 -9.17
C LEU A 319 -10.42 -33.72 -8.86
N GLY A 320 -10.74 -34.82 -8.19
CA GLY A 320 -9.79 -35.85 -7.82
C GLY A 320 -8.90 -35.48 -6.61
N THR A 321 -9.28 -34.47 -5.85
CA THR A 321 -8.54 -34.02 -4.67
C THR A 321 -9.32 -34.37 -3.40
N ALA A 322 -8.67 -34.99 -2.45
CA ALA A 322 -9.29 -35.32 -1.16
C ALA A 322 -9.44 -34.02 -0.32
N PRO A 323 -10.62 -33.76 0.27
CA PRO A 323 -10.76 -32.66 1.20
C PRO A 323 -9.95 -32.93 2.48
N THR A 324 -9.07 -32.00 2.84
CA THR A 324 -8.20 -32.11 4.03
C THR A 324 -8.58 -31.13 5.13
N GLN A 325 -9.15 -29.99 4.75
CA GLN A 325 -9.47 -28.92 5.68
C GLN A 325 -10.65 -28.06 5.23
N THR A 326 -11.41 -27.58 6.20
CA THR A 326 -12.44 -26.58 6.00
C THR A 326 -11.93 -25.23 6.53
N LEU A 327 -11.93 -24.22 5.70
CA LEU A 327 -11.36 -22.91 5.96
C LEU A 327 -12.44 -21.83 5.83
N ARG A 328 -12.26 -20.71 6.53
CA ARG A 328 -13.09 -19.54 6.29
C ARG A 328 -12.79 -18.98 4.90
N ALA A 329 -13.86 -18.64 4.17
CA ALA A 329 -13.71 -18.09 2.82
C ALA A 329 -13.00 -16.73 2.81
N ASP A 330 -13.21 -15.89 3.84
CA ASP A 330 -12.58 -14.59 4.01
C ASP A 330 -11.07 -14.65 4.39
N GLU A 331 -10.54 -15.84 4.62
CA GLU A 331 -9.12 -16.13 4.81
C GLU A 331 -8.54 -16.88 3.60
N ALA A 332 -9.22 -17.93 3.16
CA ALA A 332 -8.72 -18.82 2.13
C ALA A 332 -8.67 -18.19 0.73
N LEU A 333 -9.75 -17.49 0.32
CA LEU A 333 -9.81 -16.88 -1.02
C LEU A 333 -8.78 -15.75 -1.20
N PRO A 334 -8.61 -14.80 -0.23
CA PRO A 334 -7.55 -13.82 -0.32
C PRO A 334 -6.14 -14.44 -0.40
N MET A 335 -5.86 -15.45 0.41
CA MET A 335 -4.54 -16.09 0.41
C MET A 335 -4.28 -16.87 -0.86
N ALA A 336 -5.28 -17.56 -1.43
CA ALA A 336 -5.18 -18.20 -2.73
C ALA A 336 -4.95 -17.16 -3.86
N ALA A 337 -5.61 -16.02 -3.80
CA ALA A 337 -5.40 -14.93 -4.76
C ALA A 337 -3.97 -14.35 -4.66
N ILE A 338 -3.49 -14.07 -3.44
CA ILE A 338 -2.14 -13.58 -3.20
C ILE A 338 -1.09 -14.55 -3.74
N SER A 339 -1.27 -15.85 -3.52
CA SER A 339 -0.31 -16.88 -3.97
C SER A 339 -0.19 -16.98 -5.50
N THR A 340 -1.22 -16.53 -6.24
CA THR A 340 -1.21 -16.43 -7.72
C THR A 340 -0.85 -15.03 -8.23
N GLY A 341 -0.48 -14.11 -7.34
CA GLY A 341 -0.13 -12.74 -7.70
C GLY A 341 -1.32 -11.87 -8.10
N ALA A 342 -2.53 -12.21 -7.66
CA ALA A 342 -3.72 -11.41 -7.91
C ALA A 342 -3.79 -10.20 -6.98
N ALA A 343 -4.33 -9.09 -7.47
CA ALA A 343 -4.66 -7.95 -6.65
C ALA A 343 -5.90 -8.22 -5.79
N LEU A 344 -6.00 -7.53 -4.66
CA LEU A 344 -7.14 -7.61 -3.75
C LEU A 344 -7.80 -6.24 -3.63
N ILE A 345 -9.12 -6.19 -3.75
CA ILE A 345 -9.91 -5.01 -3.42
C ILE A 345 -11.12 -5.39 -2.56
N ARG A 346 -11.52 -4.45 -1.71
CA ARG A 346 -12.79 -4.54 -0.99
C ARG A 346 -13.90 -3.94 -1.86
N THR A 347 -15.07 -4.59 -1.93
CA THR A 347 -16.23 -4.00 -2.61
C THR A 347 -16.71 -2.77 -1.85
N ASP A 348 -17.37 -1.89 -2.59
CA ASP A 348 -18.20 -0.83 -2.04
C ASP A 348 -19.65 -0.98 -2.54
N GLU A 349 -20.48 0.02 -2.28
CA GLU A 349 -21.90 0.02 -2.66
C GLU A 349 -22.15 -0.11 -4.18
N ARG A 350 -21.12 0.05 -5.02
CA ARG A 350 -21.21 0.04 -6.50
C ARG A 350 -21.27 -1.37 -7.09
N ILE A 351 -20.66 -2.33 -6.43
CA ILE A 351 -20.61 -3.72 -6.86
C ILE A 351 -20.99 -4.65 -5.72
N THR A 352 -21.97 -5.50 -5.98
CA THR A 352 -22.45 -6.50 -5.02
C THR A 352 -22.42 -7.87 -5.72
N PRO A 353 -21.24 -8.51 -5.80
CA PRO A 353 -21.14 -9.81 -6.45
C PRO A 353 -21.93 -10.87 -5.67
N ASP A 354 -22.39 -11.89 -6.37
CA ASP A 354 -23.07 -13.03 -5.77
C ASP A 354 -22.21 -13.67 -4.67
N ASP A 355 -22.82 -14.15 -3.61
CA ASP A 355 -22.15 -14.72 -2.41
C ASP A 355 -21.11 -13.77 -1.76
N GLY A 356 -21.14 -12.48 -2.06
CA GLY A 356 -20.20 -11.49 -1.55
C GLY A 356 -18.79 -11.61 -2.10
N VAL A 357 -18.58 -12.32 -3.21
CA VAL A 357 -17.24 -12.45 -3.82
C VAL A 357 -17.30 -12.49 -5.33
N GLY A 358 -16.37 -11.76 -5.98
CA GLY A 358 -16.21 -11.74 -7.43
C GLY A 358 -14.74 -11.67 -7.82
N ALA A 359 -14.47 -11.81 -9.10
CA ALA A 359 -13.13 -11.63 -9.64
C ALA A 359 -13.15 -11.09 -11.07
N VAL A 360 -12.20 -10.22 -11.37
CA VAL A 360 -11.78 -9.89 -12.74
C VAL A 360 -10.71 -10.88 -13.15
N LEU A 361 -10.80 -11.40 -14.38
CA LEU A 361 -9.94 -12.45 -14.88
C LEU A 361 -8.95 -11.93 -15.90
N ARG A 362 -7.74 -12.51 -15.90
CA ARG A 362 -6.69 -12.29 -16.93
C ARG A 362 -7.09 -12.89 -18.28
N TYR A 363 -7.82 -14.01 -18.24
CA TYR A 363 -8.32 -14.74 -19.41
C TYR A 363 -9.60 -15.49 -19.04
N PRO A 364 -10.50 -15.74 -20.03
CA PRO A 364 -11.74 -16.48 -19.78
C PRO A 364 -11.45 -17.90 -19.30
N LEU A 365 -12.31 -18.41 -18.42
CA LEU A 365 -12.28 -19.82 -18.07
C LEU A 365 -12.79 -20.67 -19.25
N PRO A 366 -12.28 -21.91 -19.39
CA PRO A 366 -12.70 -22.84 -20.46
C PRO A 366 -14.17 -23.27 -20.33
#